data_eed4fe02c2fd0964edf10b90be257a04
#
_entry.id   eed4fe02c2fd0964edf10b90be257a04
#
_cell.length_a   1.000
_cell.length_b   1.000
_cell.length_c   1.000
_cell.angle_alpha   90.00
_cell.angle_beta   90.00
_cell.angle_gamma   90.00
#
_symmetry.space_group_name_H-M   'P 1'
#
loop_
_entity.id
_entity.type
_entity.pdbx_description
1 polymer ?
#
loop_
_entity_poly.entity_id
_entity_poly.type
_entity_poly.pdbx_seq_one_letter_code
_entity_poly.pdbx_strand_id
1 'polypeptide(L)'
;MADTIRESIIQDLVTQLEILTPSGYGYICRGRTYFEYADLPCISLLPGIESSSRSYGEQQSTMPVTVHAIQVVGDNDSSVLAETILGALIENIIGGRDNISNIDDIRYTGGGVENYPAVDEQAISVQMNLEVDYSFNLGDPYTQTTL
;
A
#
# COMPACT_ATOMS: atom_id res chain seq x y z
N MET A 1 -2.68 14.57 19.86
CA MET A 1 -2.94 13.15 20.12
C MET A 1 -1.88 12.31 19.44
N ALA A 2 -1.32 11.35 20.15
CA ALA A 2 -0.29 10.48 19.58
C ALA A 2 -0.91 9.53 18.56
N ASP A 3 -0.18 9.21 17.51
CA ASP A 3 -0.60 8.22 16.53
C ASP A 3 -0.39 6.81 17.07
N THR A 4 -1.28 5.89 16.72
CA THR A 4 -1.05 4.47 16.99
C THR A 4 0.13 3.98 16.15
N ILE A 5 0.75 2.88 16.56
CA ILE A 5 1.81 2.25 15.74
C ILE A 5 1.28 1.92 14.35
N ARG A 6 0.05 1.38 14.26
CA ARG A 6 -0.61 1.11 12.98
C ARG A 6 -0.73 2.36 12.10
N GLU A 7 -1.16 3.48 12.68
CA GLU A 7 -1.28 4.74 11.93
C GLU A 7 0.08 5.26 11.46
N SER A 8 1.09 5.16 12.31
CA SER A 8 2.46 5.55 11.96
C SER A 8 2.99 4.74 10.77
N ILE A 9 2.73 3.44 10.76
CA ILE A 9 3.12 2.56 9.65
C ILE A 9 2.40 2.97 8.36
N ILE A 10 1.10 3.23 8.44
CA ILE A 10 0.31 3.66 7.27
C ILE A 10 0.84 4.98 6.72
N GLN A 11 1.18 5.94 7.58
CA GLN A 11 1.77 7.21 7.16
C GLN A 11 3.10 7.01 6.45
N ASP A 12 3.96 6.12 6.97
CA ASP A 12 5.24 5.81 6.34
C ASP A 12 5.06 5.17 4.97
N LEU A 13 4.07 4.29 4.82
CA LEU A 13 3.75 3.67 3.53
C LEU A 13 3.28 4.72 2.52
N VAL A 14 2.44 5.65 2.92
CA VAL A 14 2.00 6.75 2.04
C VAL A 14 3.20 7.61 1.63
N THR A 15 4.05 7.96 2.58
CA THR A 15 5.27 8.74 2.31
C THR A 15 6.18 8.02 1.32
N GLN A 16 6.33 6.70 1.47
CA GLN A 16 7.14 5.91 0.55
C GLN A 16 6.53 5.89 -0.86
N LEU A 17 5.22 5.78 -0.97
CA LEU A 17 4.54 5.83 -2.27
C LEU A 17 4.65 7.20 -2.94
N GLU A 18 4.75 8.28 -2.16
CA GLU A 18 4.91 9.63 -2.70
C GLU A 18 6.21 9.80 -3.50
N ILE A 19 7.20 8.95 -3.30
CA ILE A 19 8.43 8.92 -4.11
C ILE A 19 8.10 8.67 -5.58
N LEU A 20 7.01 7.99 -5.88
CA LEU A 20 6.57 7.72 -7.26
C LEU A 20 5.93 8.93 -7.94
N THR A 21 5.66 10.02 -7.21
CA THR A 21 5.06 11.23 -7.78
C THR A 21 5.86 11.79 -8.95
N PRO A 22 7.21 11.90 -8.88
CA PRO A 22 8.00 12.36 -10.03
C PRO A 22 7.94 11.43 -11.23
N SER A 23 7.54 10.17 -11.03
CA SER A 23 7.40 9.18 -12.10
C SER A 23 6.03 9.23 -12.79
N GLY A 24 5.18 10.19 -12.43
CA GLY A 24 3.91 10.43 -13.10
C GLY A 24 2.66 10.28 -12.23
N TYR A 25 2.77 9.77 -11.01
CA TYR A 25 1.61 9.64 -10.13
C TYR A 25 1.42 10.95 -9.37
N GLY A 26 0.40 11.71 -9.76
CA GLY A 26 0.14 13.04 -9.18
C GLY A 26 -0.73 13.05 -7.94
N TYR A 27 -1.31 11.90 -7.58
CA TYR A 27 -2.26 11.84 -6.48
C TYR A 27 -2.11 10.54 -5.70
N ILE A 28 -1.81 10.66 -4.42
CA ILE A 28 -1.68 9.51 -3.52
C ILE A 28 -2.62 9.74 -2.34
N CYS A 29 -3.47 8.78 -2.05
CA CYS A 29 -4.46 8.88 -1.00
C CYS A 29 -4.59 7.56 -0.23
N ARG A 30 -5.42 7.57 0.78
CA ARG A 30 -5.69 6.37 1.57
C ARG A 30 -7.20 6.23 1.82
N GLY A 31 -7.67 4.98 1.88
CA GLY A 31 -9.04 4.67 2.18
C GLY A 31 -10.05 5.00 1.09
N ARG A 32 -9.59 5.32 -0.10
CA ARG A 32 -10.46 5.74 -1.20
C ARG A 32 -10.51 4.68 -2.28
N THR A 33 -11.71 4.29 -2.70
CA THR A 33 -11.91 3.25 -3.70
C THR A 33 -12.54 3.75 -5.00
N TYR A 34 -13.01 5.00 -5.02
CA TYR A 34 -13.62 5.63 -6.18
C TYR A 34 -12.78 6.83 -6.63
N PHE A 35 -12.54 6.92 -7.94
CA PHE A 35 -11.75 7.99 -8.53
C PHE A 35 -12.43 8.51 -9.79
N GLU A 36 -12.35 9.81 -10.00
CA GLU A 36 -12.74 10.43 -11.25
C GLU A 36 -11.56 10.42 -12.24
N TYR A 37 -11.87 10.50 -13.51
CA TYR A 37 -10.85 10.50 -14.56
C TYR A 37 -9.79 11.59 -14.35
N ALA A 38 -10.21 12.76 -13.83
CA ALA A 38 -9.30 13.86 -13.53
C ALA A 38 -8.30 13.56 -12.40
N ASP A 39 -8.56 12.56 -11.57
CA ASP A 39 -7.66 12.16 -10.47
C ASP A 39 -6.51 11.29 -10.97
N LEU A 40 -6.57 10.78 -12.19
CA LEU A 40 -5.59 9.82 -12.71
C LEU A 40 -4.34 10.50 -13.28
N PRO A 41 -3.17 9.88 -13.21
CA PRO A 41 -2.87 8.62 -12.50
C PRO A 41 -2.84 8.83 -10.98
N CYS A 42 -3.30 7.83 -10.25
CA CYS A 42 -3.36 7.90 -8.79
C CYS A 42 -3.03 6.57 -8.14
N ILE A 43 -2.64 6.64 -6.87
CA ILE A 43 -2.40 5.47 -6.04
C ILE A 43 -3.24 5.61 -4.77
N SER A 44 -3.95 4.55 -4.40
CA SER A 44 -4.72 4.50 -3.16
C SER A 44 -4.22 3.36 -2.29
N LEU A 45 -4.01 3.66 -1.01
CA LEU A 45 -3.59 2.67 -0.02
C LEU A 45 -4.79 2.31 0.85
N LEU A 46 -5.12 1.03 0.91
CA LEU A 46 -6.27 0.51 1.62
C LEU A 46 -5.82 -0.45 2.72
N PRO A 47 -5.68 0.02 3.98
CA PRO A 47 -5.43 -0.88 5.10
C PRO A 47 -6.64 -1.77 5.34
N GLY A 48 -6.40 -3.05 5.60
CA GLY A 48 -7.45 -4.02 5.86
C GLY A 48 -7.62 -4.35 7.34
N ILE A 49 -8.37 -5.40 7.59
CA ILE A 49 -8.62 -5.90 8.96
C ILE A 49 -7.42 -6.72 9.38
N GLU A 50 -6.78 -6.29 10.47
CA GLU A 50 -5.62 -7.02 10.98
C GLU A 50 -6.05 -8.23 11.80
N SER A 51 -5.19 -9.26 11.79
CA SER A 51 -5.25 -10.36 12.72
C SER A 51 -4.16 -10.16 13.78
N SER A 52 -4.46 -10.48 15.02
CA SER A 52 -3.57 -10.21 16.13
C SER A 52 -3.55 -11.37 17.10
N SER A 53 -2.39 -11.63 17.69
CA SER A 53 -2.22 -12.62 18.73
C SER A 53 -1.44 -12.03 19.90
N ARG A 54 -1.70 -12.55 21.08
CA ARG A 54 -1.07 -12.09 22.31
C ARG A 54 0.09 -13.01 22.66
N SER A 55 1.22 -12.42 23.07
CA SER A 55 2.39 -13.17 23.52
C SER A 55 3.14 -12.34 24.58
N TYR A 56 3.21 -12.84 25.80
CA TYR A 56 4.03 -12.27 26.91
C TYR A 56 3.91 -10.74 27.08
N GLY A 57 2.69 -10.23 27.11
CA GLY A 57 2.46 -8.80 27.34
C GLY A 57 2.55 -7.94 26.09
N GLU A 58 2.77 -8.53 24.93
CA GLU A 58 2.71 -7.83 23.66
C GLU A 58 1.60 -8.35 22.76
N GLN A 59 1.18 -7.51 21.87
CA GLN A 59 0.25 -7.84 20.80
C GLN A 59 1.05 -7.92 19.51
N GLN A 60 1.02 -9.08 18.85
CA GLN A 60 1.65 -9.30 17.55
C GLN A 60 0.58 -9.28 16.48
N SER A 61 0.70 -8.38 15.53
CA SER A 61 -0.35 -8.14 14.53
C SER A 61 0.17 -8.29 13.12
N THR A 62 -0.69 -8.78 12.24
CA THR A 62 -0.47 -8.80 10.79
C THR A 62 -1.57 -7.97 10.14
N MET A 63 -1.16 -6.89 9.48
CA MET A 63 -2.07 -5.97 8.81
C MET A 63 -2.01 -6.21 7.31
N PRO A 64 -3.11 -6.64 6.67
CA PRO A 64 -3.15 -6.68 5.22
C PRO A 64 -3.31 -5.26 4.68
N VAL A 65 -2.57 -4.96 3.64
CA VAL A 65 -2.63 -3.65 2.97
C VAL A 65 -2.74 -3.88 1.48
N THR A 66 -3.69 -3.23 0.84
CA THR A 66 -3.84 -3.26 -0.61
C THR A 66 -3.46 -1.91 -1.17
N VAL A 67 -2.62 -1.91 -2.19
CA VAL A 67 -2.24 -0.71 -2.92
C VAL A 67 -2.85 -0.80 -4.32
N HIS A 68 -3.69 0.16 -4.66
CA HIS A 68 -4.30 0.27 -5.98
C HIS A 68 -3.63 1.39 -6.75
N ALA A 69 -3.17 1.09 -7.96
CA ALA A 69 -2.67 2.11 -8.88
C ALA A 69 -3.58 2.13 -10.10
N ILE A 70 -4.07 3.31 -10.46
CA ILE A 70 -4.99 3.48 -11.58
C ILE A 70 -4.37 4.47 -12.54
N GLN A 71 -4.25 4.09 -13.80
CA GLN A 71 -3.59 4.88 -14.82
C GLN A 71 -4.29 4.78 -16.16
N VAL A 72 -4.26 5.85 -16.92
CA VAL A 72 -4.75 5.88 -18.30
C VAL A 72 -3.81 5.06 -19.18
N VAL A 73 -4.37 4.17 -19.99
CA VAL A 73 -3.59 3.30 -20.87
C VAL A 73 -2.94 4.06 -22.02
N GLY A 74 -3.69 4.99 -22.63
CA GLY A 74 -3.20 5.74 -23.81
C GLY A 74 -2.89 4.81 -24.96
N ASP A 75 -1.71 4.99 -25.58
CA ASP A 75 -1.23 4.18 -26.69
C ASP A 75 -0.46 2.93 -26.25
N ASN A 76 -0.38 2.68 -24.93
CA ASN A 76 0.35 1.56 -24.40
C ASN A 76 -0.43 0.26 -24.54
N ASP A 77 0.29 -0.87 -24.59
CA ASP A 77 -0.31 -2.18 -24.37
C ASP A 77 -0.69 -2.28 -22.89
N SER A 78 -1.96 -2.53 -22.61
CA SER A 78 -2.47 -2.53 -21.23
C SER A 78 -1.82 -3.58 -20.35
N SER A 79 -1.50 -4.77 -20.92
CA SER A 79 -0.83 -5.82 -20.17
C SER A 79 0.61 -5.45 -19.81
N VAL A 80 1.34 -4.85 -20.74
CA VAL A 80 2.72 -4.39 -20.50
C VAL A 80 2.71 -3.26 -19.47
N LEU A 81 1.78 -2.32 -19.61
CA LEU A 81 1.66 -1.21 -18.67
C LEU A 81 1.36 -1.72 -17.25
N ALA A 82 0.47 -2.70 -17.12
CA ALA A 82 0.13 -3.31 -15.85
C ALA A 82 1.36 -3.91 -15.16
N GLU A 83 2.17 -4.66 -15.91
CA GLU A 83 3.39 -5.25 -15.34
C GLU A 83 4.42 -4.19 -14.94
N THR A 84 4.53 -3.12 -15.71
CA THR A 84 5.40 -1.99 -15.37
C THR A 84 4.96 -1.31 -14.08
N ILE A 85 3.66 -1.07 -13.93
CA ILE A 85 3.08 -0.47 -12.72
C ILE A 85 3.32 -1.37 -11.50
N LEU A 86 3.00 -2.64 -11.62
CA LEU A 86 3.17 -3.60 -10.51
C LEU A 86 4.63 -3.70 -10.10
N GLY A 87 5.54 -3.79 -11.07
CA GLY A 87 6.97 -3.83 -10.81
C GLY A 87 7.46 -2.59 -10.05
N ALA A 88 7.00 -1.42 -10.45
CA ALA A 88 7.35 -0.16 -9.78
C ALA A 88 6.83 -0.12 -8.33
N LEU A 89 5.61 -0.61 -8.09
CA LEU A 89 5.06 -0.67 -6.75
C LEU A 89 5.84 -1.62 -5.84
N ILE A 90 6.18 -2.81 -6.35
CA ILE A 90 6.94 -3.79 -5.58
C ILE A 90 8.33 -3.24 -5.25
N GLU A 91 9.03 -2.69 -6.23
CA GLU A 91 10.35 -2.10 -6.02
C GLU A 91 10.31 -0.95 -5.01
N ASN A 92 9.28 -0.11 -5.09
CA ASN A 92 9.12 1.04 -4.20
C ASN A 92 8.92 0.61 -2.74
N ILE A 93 7.99 -0.30 -2.48
CA ILE A 93 7.62 -0.69 -1.11
C ILE A 93 8.57 -1.77 -0.58
N ILE A 94 8.73 -2.87 -1.30
CA ILE A 94 9.53 -3.98 -0.81
C ILE A 94 11.02 -3.65 -0.90
N GLY A 95 11.44 -3.04 -1.99
CA GLY A 95 12.83 -2.56 -2.14
C GLY A 95 13.17 -1.42 -1.18
N GLY A 96 12.19 -0.62 -0.79
CA GLY A 96 12.35 0.50 0.14
C GLY A 96 11.88 0.22 1.56
N ARG A 97 11.71 -1.04 1.94
CA ARG A 97 11.13 -1.42 3.24
C ARG A 97 11.90 -0.87 4.44
N ASP A 98 13.19 -0.60 4.30
CA ASP A 98 14.00 -0.03 5.37
C ASP A 98 13.60 1.40 5.73
N ASN A 99 12.82 2.06 4.88
CA ASN A 99 12.32 3.41 5.13
C ASN A 99 11.01 3.41 5.93
N ILE A 100 10.45 2.23 6.20
CA ILE A 100 9.20 2.11 6.94
C ILE A 100 9.54 1.72 8.38
N SER A 101 9.16 2.60 9.31
CA SER A 101 9.46 2.43 10.73
C SER A 101 8.43 1.56 11.42
N ASN A 102 8.81 1.02 12.58
CA ASN A 102 7.92 0.32 13.51
C ASN A 102 7.33 -0.99 12.98
N ILE A 103 7.91 -1.58 11.95
CA ILE A 103 7.49 -2.89 11.44
C ILE A 103 8.48 -3.97 11.83
N ASP A 104 7.97 -5.18 11.99
CA ASP A 104 8.80 -6.39 12.16
C ASP A 104 9.13 -7.01 10.80
N ASP A 105 8.17 -6.99 9.88
CA ASP A 105 8.34 -7.51 8.53
C ASP A 105 7.27 -6.93 7.60
N ILE A 106 7.57 -6.93 6.31
CA ILE A 106 6.61 -6.61 5.25
C ILE A 106 6.79 -7.59 4.10
N ARG A 107 5.69 -8.16 3.64
CA ARG A 107 5.72 -9.20 2.61
C ARG A 107 4.79 -8.82 1.46
N TYR A 108 5.26 -9.10 0.24
CA TYR A 108 4.41 -9.09 -0.93
C TYR A 108 3.68 -10.43 -1.03
N THR A 109 2.35 -10.40 -1.02
CA THR A 109 1.52 -11.62 -1.00
C THR A 109 0.81 -11.90 -2.30
N GLY A 110 0.83 -10.96 -3.22
CA GLY A 110 0.26 -11.15 -4.55
C GLY A 110 -0.17 -9.84 -5.17
N GLY A 111 -0.47 -9.88 -6.44
CA GLY A 111 -0.94 -8.71 -7.15
C GLY A 111 -1.14 -8.98 -8.62
N GLY A 112 -1.57 -7.98 -9.33
CA GLY A 112 -1.81 -8.07 -10.76
C GLY A 112 -2.88 -7.07 -11.18
N VAL A 113 -3.40 -7.29 -12.36
CA VAL A 113 -4.46 -6.45 -12.89
C VAL A 113 -5.77 -6.76 -12.19
N GLU A 114 -6.37 -5.74 -11.60
CA GLU A 114 -7.71 -5.85 -11.04
C GLU A 114 -8.75 -5.76 -12.14
N ASN A 115 -8.62 -4.76 -13.01
CA ASN A 115 -9.51 -4.57 -14.14
C ASN A 115 -8.73 -4.12 -15.36
N TYR A 116 -8.88 -4.86 -16.47
CA TYR A 116 -8.51 -4.37 -17.79
C TYR A 116 -9.59 -3.42 -18.29
N PRO A 117 -9.22 -2.39 -19.09
CA PRO A 117 -10.22 -1.46 -19.58
C PRO A 117 -11.21 -2.14 -20.54
N ALA A 118 -12.50 -1.88 -20.34
CA ALA A 118 -13.54 -2.26 -21.29
C ALA A 118 -13.43 -1.37 -22.54
N VAL A 119 -14.25 -1.67 -23.57
CA VAL A 119 -14.16 -1.03 -24.89
C VAL A 119 -14.20 0.50 -24.82
N ASP A 120 -14.99 1.05 -23.89
CA ASP A 120 -15.16 2.50 -23.74
C ASP A 120 -14.34 3.07 -22.56
N GLU A 121 -13.56 2.25 -21.87
CA GLU A 121 -12.75 2.67 -20.75
C GLU A 121 -11.29 2.83 -21.19
N GLN A 122 -10.60 3.79 -20.58
CA GLN A 122 -9.21 4.09 -20.95
C GLN A 122 -8.25 3.95 -19.77
N ALA A 123 -8.72 3.43 -18.64
CA ALA A 123 -7.90 3.28 -17.44
C ALA A 123 -7.72 1.81 -17.07
N ILE A 124 -6.53 1.51 -16.57
CA ILE A 124 -6.20 0.18 -16.01
C ILE A 124 -6.02 0.33 -14.51
N SER A 125 -6.48 -0.67 -13.76
CA SER A 125 -6.32 -0.76 -12.31
C SER A 125 -5.42 -1.94 -11.96
N VAL A 126 -4.34 -1.66 -11.23
CA VAL A 126 -3.38 -2.66 -10.77
C VAL A 126 -3.41 -2.70 -9.25
N GLN A 127 -3.35 -3.90 -8.71
CA GLN A 127 -3.43 -4.14 -7.28
C GLN A 127 -2.17 -4.83 -6.79
N MET A 128 -1.62 -4.35 -5.68
CA MET A 128 -0.54 -5.01 -4.97
C MET A 128 -0.99 -5.31 -3.55
N ASN A 129 -0.91 -6.57 -3.14
CA ASN A 129 -1.30 -6.99 -1.80
C ASN A 129 -0.06 -7.20 -0.94
N LEU A 130 -0.11 -6.64 0.25
CA LEU A 130 0.96 -6.71 1.24
C LEU A 130 0.43 -7.23 2.56
N GLU A 131 1.32 -7.84 3.34
CA GLU A 131 1.08 -8.09 4.76
C GLU A 131 2.21 -7.45 5.56
N VAL A 132 1.83 -6.65 6.55
CA VAL A 132 2.76 -5.95 7.43
C VAL A 132 2.64 -6.51 8.84
N ASP A 133 3.75 -7.03 9.34
CA ASP A 133 3.82 -7.52 10.71
C ASP A 133 4.38 -6.42 11.62
N TYR A 134 3.72 -6.21 12.75
CA TYR A 134 4.18 -5.26 13.76
C TYR A 134 3.71 -5.69 15.13
N SER A 135 4.25 -5.09 16.17
CA SER A 135 3.89 -5.39 17.53
C SER A 135 3.75 -4.13 18.37
N PHE A 136 2.94 -4.22 19.40
CA PHE A 136 2.77 -3.14 20.37
C PHE A 136 2.54 -3.72 21.76
N ASN A 137 2.73 -2.91 22.79
CA ASN A 137 2.52 -3.33 24.16
C ASN A 137 1.04 -3.65 24.40
N LEU A 138 0.77 -4.71 25.16
CA LEU A 138 -0.59 -5.13 25.45
C LEU A 138 -1.41 -3.97 26.05
N GLY A 139 -2.52 -3.64 25.38
CA GLY A 139 -3.39 -2.54 25.80
C GLY A 139 -2.87 -1.13 25.48
N ASP A 140 -1.71 -1.03 24.83
CA ASP A 140 -1.12 0.26 24.48
C ASP A 140 -0.74 0.28 22.98
N PRO A 141 -1.66 0.67 22.10
CA PRO A 141 -1.41 0.67 20.67
C PRO A 141 -0.46 1.79 20.20
N TYR A 142 0.00 2.63 21.13
CA TYR A 142 0.88 3.77 20.84
C TYR A 142 2.36 3.46 21.07
N THR A 143 2.67 2.35 21.73
CA THR A 143 4.03 2.02 22.12
C THR A 143 4.45 0.70 21.51
N GLN A 144 5.48 0.75 20.66
CA GLN A 144 6.06 -0.45 20.08
C GLN A 144 6.76 -1.27 21.19
N THR A 145 6.60 -2.59 21.11
CA THR A 145 7.31 -3.50 22.00
C THR A 145 8.80 -3.48 21.67
N THR A 146 9.63 -3.23 22.68
CA THR A 146 11.09 -3.33 22.56
C THR A 146 11.55 -4.61 23.28
N LEU A 147 12.33 -5.38 22.57
CA LEU A 147 12.95 -6.60 23.12
C LEU A 147 14.33 -6.30 23.67
#